data_57aa413232083a2b3480a88147bcef20
#
_entry.id   57aa413232083a2b3480a88147bcef20
#
_cell.length_a   1.000
_cell.length_b   1.000
_cell.length_c   1.000
_cell.angle_alpha   90.00
_cell.angle_beta   90.00
_cell.angle_gamma   90.00
#
_symmetry.space_group_name_H-M   'P 1'
#
loop_
_entity.id
_entity.type
_entity.pdbx_description
1 polymer ?
#
loop_
_entity_poly.entity_id
_entity_poly.type
_entity_poly.pdbx_seq_one_letter_code
_entity_poly.pdbx_strand_id
1 'polypeptide(L)'
;MMKKWKYALMVAATALLIPTFASRAEMPPIGMPSPLVEYKTYHALAEATDSRPLFLPKGTLLAGQCHLTDYIAIGGKLSDIRYRMDDGSTLSVRTARLVGEEAGKNISGVYTGRWESRMIGATEVMTAKTMDGSLAAFWTEGEYAFSVVGRKMSDDVFDALLSDVFVDMSEHFY
;
A
#
# COMPACT_ATOMS: atom_id res chain seq x y z
N MET A 1 -63.67 -6.86 70.93
CA MET A 1 -62.63 -7.70 70.45
C MET A 1 -62.23 -7.22 69.09
N MET A 2 -61.11 -6.57 68.98
CA MET A 2 -60.64 -5.84 67.75
C MET A 2 -59.48 -6.60 67.12
N LYS A 3 -59.70 -7.10 65.92
CA LYS A 3 -58.66 -7.71 65.14
C LYS A 3 -57.80 -6.63 64.50
N LYS A 4 -56.50 -6.59 64.83
CA LYS A 4 -55.48 -5.69 64.22
C LYS A 4 -54.99 -6.31 62.93
N TRP A 5 -55.30 -5.69 61.83
CA TRP A 5 -54.80 -6.05 60.53
C TRP A 5 -53.45 -5.37 60.31
N LYS A 6 -52.40 -6.13 60.21
CA LYS A 6 -51.07 -5.63 59.86
C LYS A 6 -50.88 -5.64 58.32
N TYR A 7 -50.87 -4.48 57.75
CA TYR A 7 -50.51 -4.34 56.37
C TYR A 7 -49.00 -4.47 56.27
N ALA A 8 -48.54 -5.55 55.66
CA ALA A 8 -47.17 -5.68 55.25
C ALA A 8 -46.91 -4.91 53.92
N LEU A 9 -46.16 -3.88 53.98
CA LEU A 9 -45.74 -3.09 52.82
C LEU A 9 -44.66 -3.89 52.10
N MET A 10 -45.00 -4.48 50.96
CA MET A 10 -44.06 -5.16 50.09
C MET A 10 -43.44 -4.09 49.16
N VAL A 11 -42.26 -3.63 49.49
CA VAL A 11 -41.49 -2.76 48.61
C VAL A 11 -40.83 -3.65 47.55
N ALA A 12 -41.44 -3.67 46.37
CA ALA A 12 -40.83 -4.28 45.19
C ALA A 12 -39.69 -3.37 44.69
N ALA A 13 -38.45 -3.75 44.96
CA ALA A 13 -37.31 -3.15 44.38
C ALA A 13 -37.19 -3.61 42.92
N THR A 14 -37.69 -2.79 42.00
CA THR A 14 -37.44 -2.98 40.56
C THR A 14 -36.00 -2.61 40.26
N ALA A 15 -35.13 -3.61 40.22
CA ALA A 15 -33.77 -3.45 39.69
C ALA A 15 -33.86 -3.18 38.20
N LEU A 16 -33.70 -1.95 37.79
CA LEU A 16 -33.46 -1.57 36.39
C LEU A 16 -32.12 -2.15 35.96
N LEU A 17 -32.14 -3.32 35.32
CA LEU A 17 -31.03 -3.82 34.54
C LEU A 17 -30.87 -2.91 33.31
N ILE A 18 -30.01 -1.89 33.42
CA ILE A 18 -29.54 -1.16 32.28
C ILE A 18 -28.58 -2.11 31.57
N PRO A 19 -28.86 -2.57 30.34
CA PRO A 19 -27.86 -3.28 29.57
C PRO A 19 -26.76 -2.25 29.24
N THR A 20 -25.63 -2.33 29.93
CA THR A 20 -24.40 -1.71 29.49
C THR A 20 -24.02 -2.38 28.17
N PHE A 21 -24.49 -1.80 27.08
CA PHE A 21 -23.84 -2.02 25.80
C PHE A 21 -22.42 -1.51 25.93
N ALA A 22 -21.51 -2.37 26.40
CA ALA A 22 -20.11 -2.18 26.17
C ALA A 22 -19.97 -2.14 24.65
N SER A 23 -19.88 -0.92 24.10
CA SER A 23 -19.39 -0.71 22.74
C SER A 23 -18.02 -1.35 22.73
N ARG A 24 -17.97 -2.62 22.34
CA ARG A 24 -16.76 -3.28 21.95
C ARG A 24 -16.32 -2.46 20.75
N ALA A 25 -15.40 -1.52 20.98
CA ALA A 25 -14.68 -0.89 19.87
C ALA A 25 -14.13 -2.07 19.07
N GLU A 26 -14.80 -2.38 17.97
CA GLU A 26 -14.27 -3.31 16.99
C GLU A 26 -12.94 -2.71 16.58
N MET A 27 -11.88 -3.31 17.09
CA MET A 27 -10.56 -3.02 16.52
C MET A 27 -10.69 -3.32 15.04
N PRO A 28 -10.38 -2.36 14.17
CA PRO A 28 -10.41 -2.61 12.74
C PRO A 28 -9.60 -3.88 12.48
N PRO A 29 -10.10 -4.82 11.68
CA PRO A 29 -9.40 -6.06 11.43
C PRO A 29 -7.99 -5.72 10.98
N ILE A 30 -7.01 -6.32 11.65
CA ILE A 30 -5.59 -6.22 11.32
C ILE A 30 -5.48 -6.67 9.86
N GLY A 31 -5.21 -5.73 8.95
CA GLY A 31 -5.12 -5.99 7.50
C GLY A 31 -6.16 -5.31 6.62
N MET A 32 -7.02 -4.42 7.14
CA MET A 32 -7.74 -3.53 6.23
C MET A 32 -6.74 -2.70 5.44
N PRO A 33 -6.78 -2.76 4.10
CA PRO A 33 -5.96 -1.88 3.29
C PRO A 33 -6.28 -0.45 3.68
N SER A 34 -5.26 0.36 3.87
CA SER A 34 -5.40 1.81 4.02
C SER A 34 -6.30 2.35 2.90
N PRO A 35 -7.16 3.33 3.16
CA PRO A 35 -8.06 3.85 2.16
C PRO A 35 -7.28 4.28 0.93
N LEU A 36 -7.67 3.78 -0.23
CA LEU A 36 -7.12 4.17 -1.51
C LEU A 36 -7.78 5.48 -1.92
N VAL A 37 -7.00 6.50 -2.23
CA VAL A 37 -7.49 7.78 -2.72
C VAL A 37 -6.91 8.03 -4.10
N GLU A 38 -7.79 8.21 -5.10
CA GLU A 38 -7.39 8.51 -6.48
C GLU A 38 -7.17 10.00 -6.68
N TYR A 39 -6.15 10.34 -7.44
CA TYR A 39 -5.79 11.70 -7.82
C TYR A 39 -5.78 11.84 -9.34
N LYS A 40 -6.04 13.07 -9.82
CA LYS A 40 -6.09 13.35 -11.25
C LYS A 40 -4.74 13.71 -11.87
N THR A 41 -3.77 14.08 -11.03
CA THR A 41 -2.48 14.57 -11.48
C THR A 41 -1.34 14.03 -10.62
N TYR A 42 -0.16 13.91 -11.21
CA TYR A 42 1.07 13.58 -10.52
C TYR A 42 1.35 14.54 -9.34
N HIS A 43 1.17 15.85 -9.56
CA HIS A 43 1.45 16.86 -8.54
C HIS A 43 0.56 16.69 -7.30
N ALA A 44 -0.74 16.48 -7.50
CA ALA A 44 -1.67 16.25 -6.40
C ALA A 44 -1.35 14.96 -5.62
N LEU A 45 -0.89 13.90 -6.32
CA LEU A 45 -0.42 12.68 -5.67
C LEU A 45 0.86 12.94 -4.85
N ALA A 46 1.85 13.63 -5.42
CA ALA A 46 3.12 13.95 -4.77
C ALA A 46 2.91 14.76 -3.49
N GLU A 47 2.03 15.78 -3.56
CA GLU A 47 1.65 16.62 -2.40
C GLU A 47 0.95 15.78 -1.32
N ALA A 48 -0.01 14.94 -1.70
CA ALA A 48 -0.79 14.11 -0.78
C ALA A 48 0.05 13.05 -0.05
N THR A 49 1.14 12.58 -0.66
CA THR A 49 2.01 11.53 -0.10
C THR A 49 3.33 12.07 0.46
N ASP A 50 3.54 13.40 0.43
CA ASP A 50 4.81 14.07 0.80
C ASP A 50 6.03 13.35 0.18
N SER A 51 5.93 13.03 -1.11
CA SER A 51 6.95 12.27 -1.81
C SER A 51 7.17 12.76 -3.23
N ARG A 52 8.22 12.25 -3.88
CA ARG A 52 8.43 12.37 -5.32
C ARG A 52 8.20 11.01 -5.96
N PRO A 53 6.97 10.69 -6.41
CA PRO A 53 6.69 9.38 -6.97
C PRO A 53 7.55 9.08 -8.18
N LEU A 54 8.15 7.89 -8.24
CA LEU A 54 8.73 7.37 -9.47
C LEU A 54 7.64 7.20 -10.53
N PHE A 55 7.97 7.52 -11.76
CA PHE A 55 7.07 7.39 -12.91
C PHE A 55 7.81 6.90 -14.14
N LEU A 56 7.09 6.43 -15.14
CA LEU A 56 7.67 6.06 -16.44
C LEU A 56 7.86 7.32 -17.29
N PRO A 57 9.10 7.74 -17.61
CA PRO A 57 9.34 8.93 -18.39
C PRO A 57 8.78 8.82 -19.82
N LYS A 58 8.27 9.93 -20.33
CA LYS A 58 7.93 10.05 -21.75
C LYS A 58 9.21 9.90 -22.57
N GLY A 59 9.23 8.99 -23.52
CA GLY A 59 10.43 8.72 -24.34
C GLY A 59 11.17 7.44 -23.98
N THR A 60 10.82 6.76 -22.88
CA THR A 60 11.22 5.37 -22.68
C THR A 60 10.76 4.54 -23.86
N LEU A 61 11.54 3.56 -24.32
CA LEU A 61 11.21 2.72 -25.48
C LEU A 61 9.80 2.11 -25.43
N LEU A 62 9.30 1.85 -24.21
CA LEU A 62 7.96 1.31 -23.97
C LEU A 62 6.89 2.38 -23.74
N ALA A 63 7.24 3.67 -23.66
CA ALA A 63 6.29 4.74 -23.34
C ALA A 63 5.18 4.92 -24.39
N GLY A 64 5.44 4.54 -25.65
CA GLY A 64 4.41 4.54 -26.70
C GLY A 64 3.39 3.39 -26.58
N GLN A 65 3.72 2.37 -25.80
CA GLN A 65 2.88 1.18 -25.60
C GLN A 65 2.29 1.12 -24.18
N CYS A 66 2.58 2.13 -23.36
CA CYS A 66 2.28 2.17 -21.94
C CYS A 66 1.37 3.36 -21.63
N HIS A 67 0.18 3.10 -21.17
CA HIS A 67 -0.83 4.10 -20.84
C HIS A 67 -0.95 4.23 -19.33
N LEU A 68 -0.80 5.43 -18.83
CA LEU A 68 -1.11 5.76 -17.44
C LEU A 68 -2.59 5.50 -17.20
N THR A 69 -2.92 4.75 -16.15
CA THR A 69 -4.29 4.50 -15.74
C THR A 69 -4.68 5.27 -14.50
N ASP A 70 -3.84 5.24 -13.45
CA ASP A 70 -4.24 5.77 -12.16
C ASP A 70 -3.08 6.42 -11.41
N TYR A 71 -3.41 7.44 -10.61
CA TYR A 71 -2.59 8.01 -9.55
C TYR A 71 -3.27 7.72 -8.22
N ILE A 72 -2.70 6.90 -7.36
CA ILE A 72 -3.33 6.45 -6.11
C ILE A 72 -2.41 6.74 -4.93
N ALA A 73 -2.97 7.37 -3.88
CA ALA A 73 -2.35 7.38 -2.57
C ALA A 73 -2.90 6.23 -1.71
N ILE A 74 -2.02 5.53 -1.03
CA ILE A 74 -2.35 4.45 -0.10
C ILE A 74 -1.96 4.90 1.30
N GLY A 75 -2.97 5.09 2.17
CA GLY A 75 -2.77 5.55 3.54
C GLY A 75 -2.16 6.95 3.68
N GLY A 76 -2.24 7.77 2.64
CA GLY A 76 -1.67 9.12 2.63
C GLY A 76 -0.14 9.18 2.70
N LYS A 77 0.57 8.06 2.54
CA LYS A 77 2.04 7.99 2.65
C LYS A 77 2.70 7.31 1.45
N LEU A 78 2.00 6.43 0.78
CA LEU A 78 2.52 5.65 -0.32
C LEU A 78 1.83 6.05 -1.61
N SER A 79 2.60 6.45 -2.61
CA SER A 79 2.11 6.69 -3.96
C SER A 79 2.15 5.39 -4.77
N ASP A 80 1.13 5.14 -5.59
CA ASP A 80 1.02 4.02 -6.52
C ASP A 80 0.59 4.57 -7.88
N ILE A 81 1.51 4.61 -8.84
CA ILE A 81 1.23 5.03 -10.21
C ILE A 81 1.07 3.77 -11.05
N ARG A 82 -0.07 3.65 -11.70
CA ARG A 82 -0.43 2.46 -12.47
C ARG A 82 -0.44 2.71 -13.95
N TYR A 83 0.00 1.71 -14.67
CA TYR A 83 0.06 1.71 -16.12
C TYR A 83 -0.53 0.41 -16.68
N ARG A 84 -1.08 0.53 -17.88
CA ARG A 84 -1.49 -0.62 -18.70
C ARG A 84 -0.78 -0.55 -20.04
N MET A 85 -0.27 -1.67 -20.49
CA MET A 85 0.35 -1.79 -21.82
C MET A 85 -0.65 -2.31 -22.86
N ASP A 86 -0.35 -2.09 -24.12
CA ASP A 86 -1.21 -2.50 -25.26
C ASP A 86 -1.42 -4.01 -25.32
N ASP A 87 -0.47 -4.80 -24.85
CA ASP A 87 -0.56 -6.27 -24.73
C ASP A 87 -1.40 -6.75 -23.55
N GLY A 88 -1.94 -5.80 -22.74
CA GLY A 88 -2.74 -6.08 -21.56
C GLY A 88 -1.92 -6.37 -20.29
N SER A 89 -0.59 -6.30 -20.36
CA SER A 89 0.24 -6.30 -19.15
C SER A 89 0.03 -5.03 -18.34
N THR A 90 0.32 -5.09 -17.04
CA THR A 90 0.17 -3.94 -16.14
C THR A 90 1.43 -3.72 -15.33
N LEU A 91 1.67 -2.47 -14.98
CA LEU A 91 2.79 -2.04 -14.18
C LEU A 91 2.27 -1.15 -13.04
N SER A 92 2.70 -1.43 -11.82
CA SER A 92 2.47 -0.59 -10.64
C SER A 92 3.82 -0.12 -10.14
N VAL A 93 3.98 1.19 -10.00
CA VAL A 93 5.21 1.83 -9.52
C VAL A 93 4.87 2.55 -8.23
N ARG A 94 5.48 2.12 -7.14
CA ARG A 94 5.22 2.66 -5.80
C ARG A 94 6.43 3.39 -5.26
N THR A 95 6.15 4.48 -4.56
CA THR A 95 7.15 5.27 -3.85
C THR A 95 6.59 5.66 -2.49
N ALA A 96 7.41 5.58 -1.46
CA ALA A 96 7.09 6.09 -0.14
C ALA A 96 8.35 6.71 0.48
N ARG A 97 8.17 7.80 1.24
CA ARG A 97 9.21 8.31 2.11
C ARG A 97 9.09 7.58 3.45
N LEU A 98 10.06 6.74 3.77
CA LEU A 98 10.06 5.90 4.96
C LEU A 98 11.22 6.32 5.87
N VAL A 99 10.90 6.70 7.10
CA VAL A 99 11.89 7.13 8.08
C VAL A 99 11.81 6.26 9.35
N GLY A 100 12.92 6.12 10.05
CA GLY A 100 12.99 5.39 11.31
C GLY A 100 12.72 3.88 11.14
N GLU A 101 11.85 3.33 11.95
CA GLU A 101 11.53 1.88 11.96
C GLU A 101 10.82 1.38 10.69
N GLU A 102 10.35 2.27 9.85
CA GLU A 102 9.71 1.91 8.57
C GLU A 102 10.72 1.80 7.42
N ALA A 103 11.94 2.27 7.61
CA ALA A 103 12.99 2.20 6.60
C ALA A 103 13.24 0.75 6.16
N GLY A 104 13.38 0.54 4.85
CA GLY A 104 13.63 -0.79 4.27
C GLY A 104 12.43 -1.73 4.18
N LYS A 105 11.23 -1.30 4.59
CA LYS A 105 10.03 -2.14 4.45
C LYS A 105 9.67 -2.35 2.98
N ASN A 106 9.26 -3.59 2.69
CA ASN A 106 8.71 -3.94 1.38
C ASN A 106 7.35 -3.26 1.16
N ILE A 107 7.30 -2.32 0.23
CA ILE A 107 6.09 -1.57 -0.13
C ILE A 107 5.39 -2.11 -1.39
N SER A 108 5.88 -3.20 -1.98
CA SER A 108 5.33 -3.76 -3.22
C SER A 108 3.89 -4.26 -3.07
N GLY A 109 3.48 -4.63 -1.86
CA GLY A 109 2.22 -5.33 -1.61
C GLY A 109 2.28 -6.81 -2.01
N VAL A 110 3.46 -7.32 -2.38
CA VAL A 110 3.71 -8.73 -2.67
C VAL A 110 4.35 -9.35 -1.44
N TYR A 111 3.62 -10.22 -0.77
CA TYR A 111 4.06 -10.89 0.46
C TYR A 111 4.34 -12.37 0.24
N THR A 112 3.93 -12.91 -0.89
CA THR A 112 4.13 -14.30 -1.28
C THR A 112 5.18 -14.39 -2.38
N GLY A 113 6.18 -15.25 -2.21
CA GLY A 113 7.25 -15.43 -3.18
C GLY A 113 8.59 -15.55 -2.46
N ARG A 114 9.55 -16.08 -3.20
CA ARG A 114 10.95 -16.10 -2.76
C ARG A 114 11.62 -14.83 -3.24
N TRP A 115 12.03 -14.00 -2.30
CA TRP A 115 12.79 -12.80 -2.59
C TRP A 115 14.27 -13.13 -2.73
N GLU A 116 14.90 -12.59 -3.77
CA GLU A 116 16.32 -12.74 -4.06
C GLU A 116 16.94 -11.35 -4.21
N SER A 117 18.10 -11.16 -3.59
CA SER A 117 18.86 -9.91 -3.72
C SER A 117 19.71 -9.94 -4.99
N ARG A 118 19.74 -8.81 -5.70
CA ARG A 118 20.69 -8.58 -6.79
C ARG A 118 21.16 -7.13 -6.81
N MET A 119 22.37 -6.91 -7.33
CA MET A 119 22.89 -5.57 -7.56
C MET A 119 22.47 -5.08 -8.93
N ILE A 120 21.97 -3.84 -9.00
CA ILE A 120 21.74 -3.09 -10.23
C ILE A 120 22.50 -1.77 -10.06
N GLY A 121 23.56 -1.58 -10.81
CA GLY A 121 24.49 -0.48 -10.52
C GLY A 121 25.08 -0.59 -9.11
N ALA A 122 24.91 0.45 -8.30
CA ALA A 122 25.31 0.48 -6.89
C ALA A 122 24.19 0.09 -5.94
N THR A 123 22.97 -0.07 -6.42
CA THR A 123 21.76 -0.28 -5.62
C THR A 123 21.47 -1.77 -5.43
N GLU A 124 21.24 -2.18 -4.17
CA GLU A 124 20.75 -3.52 -3.85
C GLU A 124 19.25 -3.58 -4.04
N VAL A 125 18.78 -4.47 -4.92
CA VAL A 125 17.38 -4.62 -5.30
C VAL A 125 16.90 -6.02 -4.92
N MET A 126 15.83 -6.11 -4.17
CA MET A 126 15.14 -7.35 -3.89
C MET A 126 14.14 -7.64 -5.01
N THR A 127 14.23 -8.81 -5.60
CA THR A 127 13.32 -9.24 -6.69
C THR A 127 12.62 -10.53 -6.35
N ALA A 128 11.40 -10.71 -6.85
CA ALA A 128 10.63 -11.94 -6.67
C ALA A 128 9.74 -12.21 -7.90
N LYS A 129 9.55 -13.49 -8.19
CA LYS A 129 8.50 -13.99 -9.08
C LYS A 129 7.48 -14.74 -8.25
N THR A 130 6.23 -14.35 -8.37
CA THR A 130 5.13 -14.96 -7.63
C THR A 130 4.58 -16.18 -8.33
N MET A 131 3.75 -16.98 -7.64
CA MET A 131 3.14 -18.19 -8.21
C MET A 131 2.18 -17.89 -9.37
N ASP A 132 1.56 -16.70 -9.40
CA ASP A 132 0.70 -16.23 -10.48
C ASP A 132 1.49 -15.62 -11.66
N GLY A 133 2.84 -15.69 -11.61
CA GLY A 133 3.74 -15.17 -12.63
C GLY A 133 3.94 -13.66 -12.57
N SER A 134 3.46 -12.96 -11.53
CA SER A 134 3.79 -11.54 -11.34
C SER A 134 5.25 -11.38 -10.96
N LEU A 135 5.88 -10.34 -11.50
CA LEU A 135 7.25 -9.94 -11.20
C LEU A 135 7.23 -8.75 -10.24
N ALA A 136 8.05 -8.79 -9.22
CA ALA A 136 8.11 -7.72 -8.23
C ALA A 136 9.55 -7.36 -7.89
N ALA A 137 9.80 -6.09 -7.67
CA ALA A 137 11.05 -5.59 -7.14
C ALA A 137 10.78 -4.53 -6.06
N PHE A 138 11.67 -4.43 -5.08
CA PHE A 138 11.73 -3.30 -4.18
C PHE A 138 13.16 -2.99 -3.76
N TRP A 139 13.42 -1.73 -3.48
CA TRP A 139 14.70 -1.22 -3.00
C TRP A 139 14.52 0.06 -2.20
N THR A 140 15.58 0.53 -1.61
CA THR A 140 15.60 1.80 -0.88
C THR A 140 16.75 2.65 -1.35
N GLU A 141 16.52 3.97 -1.39
CA GLU A 141 17.56 4.96 -1.62
C GLU A 141 17.33 6.11 -0.64
N GLY A 142 18.29 6.34 0.27
CA GLY A 142 18.17 7.28 1.38
C GLY A 142 16.89 7.06 2.22
N GLU A 143 16.01 8.05 2.27
CA GLU A 143 14.74 7.98 3.00
C GLU A 143 13.59 7.41 2.17
N TYR A 144 13.83 7.05 0.91
CA TYR A 144 12.79 6.58 0.02
C TYR A 144 12.83 5.08 -0.15
N ALA A 145 11.65 4.48 -0.18
CA ALA A 145 11.45 3.13 -0.63
C ALA A 145 10.69 3.13 -1.96
N PHE A 146 11.10 2.24 -2.82
CA PHE A 146 10.54 2.07 -4.15
C PHE A 146 10.12 0.64 -4.37
N SER A 147 9.10 0.44 -5.17
CA SER A 147 8.79 -0.87 -5.71
C SER A 147 8.14 -0.81 -7.07
N VAL A 148 8.36 -1.86 -7.84
CA VAL A 148 7.77 -2.07 -9.15
C VAL A 148 7.15 -3.45 -9.18
N VAL A 149 5.91 -3.54 -9.66
CA VAL A 149 5.21 -4.82 -9.83
C VAL A 149 4.67 -4.90 -11.26
N GLY A 150 5.17 -5.86 -12.01
CA GLY A 150 4.71 -6.20 -13.36
C GLY A 150 3.80 -7.42 -13.33
N ARG A 151 2.65 -7.35 -14.01
CA ARG A 151 1.75 -8.49 -14.17
C ARG A 151 1.53 -8.79 -15.64
N LYS A 152 1.55 -10.07 -16.00
CA LYS A 152 1.47 -10.55 -17.39
C LYS A 152 2.56 -9.94 -18.29
N MET A 153 3.70 -9.62 -17.70
CA MET A 153 4.86 -9.00 -18.35
C MET A 153 5.95 -10.05 -18.51
N SER A 154 6.75 -9.98 -19.58
CA SER A 154 7.92 -10.84 -19.71
C SER A 154 9.03 -10.43 -18.77
N ASP A 155 9.86 -11.38 -18.38
CA ASP A 155 10.99 -11.14 -17.48
C ASP A 155 11.96 -10.10 -18.10
N ASP A 156 12.24 -10.20 -19.42
CA ASP A 156 13.15 -9.28 -20.12
C ASP A 156 12.66 -7.82 -20.12
N VAL A 157 11.35 -7.62 -20.33
CA VAL A 157 10.74 -6.28 -20.31
C VAL A 157 10.76 -5.71 -18.90
N PHE A 158 10.44 -6.55 -17.90
CA PHE A 158 10.49 -6.11 -16.51
C PHE A 158 11.90 -5.75 -16.07
N ASP A 159 12.87 -6.58 -16.41
CA ASP A 159 14.28 -6.35 -16.07
C ASP A 159 14.84 -5.10 -16.74
N ALA A 160 14.53 -4.85 -18.01
CA ALA A 160 14.92 -3.64 -18.70
C ALA A 160 14.31 -2.39 -18.06
N LEU A 161 13.01 -2.41 -17.71
CA LEU A 161 12.37 -1.30 -16.99
C LEU A 161 13.00 -1.06 -15.63
N LEU A 162 13.31 -2.13 -14.91
CA LEU A 162 13.89 -2.04 -13.59
C LEU A 162 15.28 -1.46 -13.61
N SER A 163 16.18 -1.98 -14.48
CA SER A 163 17.58 -1.58 -14.53
C SER A 163 17.80 -0.25 -15.26
N ASP A 164 17.17 -0.07 -16.42
CA ASP A 164 17.51 1.04 -17.30
C ASP A 164 16.66 2.29 -17.05
N VAL A 165 15.61 2.15 -16.21
CA VAL A 165 14.69 3.26 -15.94
C VAL A 165 14.55 3.51 -14.44
N PHE A 166 14.00 2.57 -13.68
CA PHE A 166 13.55 2.90 -12.33
C PHE A 166 14.66 2.98 -11.30
N VAL A 167 15.63 2.07 -11.34
CA VAL A 167 16.78 2.13 -10.42
C VAL A 167 17.65 3.33 -10.75
N ASP A 168 17.98 3.54 -12.03
CA ASP A 168 18.74 4.72 -12.47
C ASP A 168 18.04 6.02 -12.06
N MET A 169 16.73 6.14 -12.29
CA MET A 169 15.98 7.32 -11.83
C MET A 169 16.04 7.50 -10.31
N SER A 170 15.96 6.44 -9.54
CA SER A 170 15.94 6.56 -8.07
C SER A 170 17.27 7.10 -7.51
N GLU A 171 18.38 6.79 -8.14
CA GLU A 171 19.70 7.33 -7.79
C GLU A 171 19.80 8.86 -7.93
N HIS A 172 18.91 9.48 -8.72
CA HIS A 172 18.87 10.91 -8.98
C HIS A 172 17.85 11.69 -8.11
N PHE A 173 17.21 11.03 -7.16
CA PHE A 173 16.24 11.68 -6.26
C PHE A 173 16.90 12.54 -5.15
N TYR A 174 18.21 12.43 -4.98
CA TYR A 174 19.01 13.13 -3.97
C TYR A 174 20.01 14.12 -4.57
#